data_1c439c5d2ad3c0d98ce428c51bf59583
#
_entry.id   1c439c5d2ad3c0d98ce428c51bf59583
#
_cell.length_a   1.000
_cell.length_b   1.000
_cell.length_c   1.000
_cell.angle_alpha   90.00
_cell.angle_beta   90.00
_cell.angle_gamma   90.00
#
_symmetry.space_group_name_H-M   'P 1'
#
loop_
_entity.id
_entity.type
_entity.pdbx_description
1 polymer ?
#
loop_
_entity_poly.entity_id
_entity_poly.type
_entity_poly.pdbx_seq_one_letter_code
_entity_poly.pdbx_strand_id
1 'polypeptide(L)'
;MNYHQILENIYMDIRPYAQVGKQADYIPALASVDPDQFGICINTLQGDEYALGQADTRFSIQSISKVFSLAYCMSILGDNVWLRMGKEPSGTAFNSLIQLELEKGYPRNPFINAGAIVMADILLSHLSHPHEDYIAFIREISHNDTINYNEEVVRSEESQGYLNAAIANLLKYHHNIDNDIADVLHFYFLTCSVEMSCKELSQAFLAFANHRQSFDFHGVSLTSSQVKRINAIMQTCGFYDEAGEFSYLVGLPGKSGVGGGIAAIYPSRYSVAVWSPRLNEKGNSVMGMKALELLTTETEESIF
;
A
#
# COMPACT_ATOMS: atom_id res chain seq x y z
N MET A 1 5.87 25.67 -8.39
CA MET A 1 7.02 24.75 -8.22
C MET A 1 7.26 24.01 -9.53
N ASN A 2 8.50 23.76 -9.94
CA ASN A 2 8.78 23.03 -11.18
C ASN A 2 9.11 21.56 -10.86
N TYR A 3 8.06 20.75 -10.64
CA TYR A 3 8.24 19.32 -10.33
C TYR A 3 8.97 18.55 -11.44
N HIS A 4 8.84 18.95 -12.70
CA HIS A 4 9.56 18.27 -13.78
C HIS A 4 11.07 18.34 -13.58
N GLN A 5 11.61 19.53 -13.33
CA GLN A 5 13.06 19.71 -13.09
C GLN A 5 13.51 19.00 -11.80
N ILE A 6 12.67 19.03 -10.76
CA ILE A 6 12.94 18.30 -9.50
C ILE A 6 13.06 16.81 -9.74
N LEU A 7 12.14 16.21 -10.49
CA LEU A 7 12.20 14.78 -10.82
C LEU A 7 13.44 14.40 -11.64
N GLU A 8 13.87 15.27 -12.57
CA GLU A 8 15.11 15.06 -13.33
C GLU A 8 16.35 15.08 -12.41
N ASN A 9 16.43 16.04 -11.48
CA ASN A 9 17.51 16.12 -10.50
C ASN A 9 17.53 14.86 -9.62
N ILE A 10 16.38 14.49 -9.04
CA ILE A 10 16.23 13.28 -8.22
C ILE A 10 16.72 12.05 -8.99
N TYR A 11 16.31 11.88 -10.26
CA TYR A 11 16.71 10.73 -11.06
C TYR A 11 18.23 10.63 -11.24
N MET A 12 18.92 11.77 -11.37
CA MET A 12 20.39 11.77 -11.43
C MET A 12 21.01 11.40 -10.08
N ASP A 13 20.47 11.91 -8.99
CA ASP A 13 21.02 11.75 -7.64
C ASP A 13 20.78 10.34 -7.04
N ILE A 14 19.74 9.64 -7.47
CA ILE A 14 19.48 8.26 -7.01
C ILE A 14 20.26 7.19 -7.76
N ARG A 15 20.91 7.51 -8.89
CA ARG A 15 21.72 6.53 -9.68
C ARG A 15 22.73 5.72 -8.87
N PRO A 16 23.45 6.28 -7.89
CA PRO A 16 24.38 5.50 -7.06
C PRO A 16 23.71 4.35 -6.29
N TYR A 17 22.39 4.40 -6.09
CA TYR A 17 21.61 3.41 -5.38
C TYR A 17 21.03 2.30 -6.28
N ALA A 18 21.19 2.39 -7.61
CA ALA A 18 20.55 1.50 -8.58
C ALA A 18 20.92 0.02 -8.42
N GLN A 19 22.08 -0.28 -7.84
CA GLN A 19 22.54 -1.67 -7.60
C GLN A 19 22.46 -2.08 -6.11
N VAL A 20 21.84 -1.25 -5.26
CA VAL A 20 21.70 -1.51 -3.83
C VAL A 20 20.39 -2.25 -3.56
N GLY A 21 20.47 -3.30 -2.73
CA GLY A 21 19.29 -4.14 -2.40
C GLY A 21 19.04 -5.24 -3.42
N LYS A 22 17.93 -5.98 -3.22
CA LYS A 22 17.47 -7.06 -4.10
C LYS A 22 15.94 -7.12 -4.16
N GLN A 23 15.39 -7.74 -5.22
CA GLN A 23 13.95 -7.99 -5.30
C GLN A 23 13.48 -8.94 -4.19
N ALA A 24 12.16 -8.97 -3.96
CA ALA A 24 11.51 -9.97 -3.12
C ALA A 24 11.66 -11.36 -3.77
N ASP A 25 12.66 -12.12 -3.36
CA ASP A 25 13.01 -13.44 -3.94
C ASP A 25 12.18 -14.60 -3.39
N TYR A 26 11.42 -14.38 -2.32
CA TYR A 26 10.54 -15.37 -1.71
C TYR A 26 9.17 -15.52 -2.41
N ILE A 27 8.83 -14.61 -3.33
CA ILE A 27 7.65 -14.69 -4.22
C ILE A 27 8.16 -14.83 -5.64
N PRO A 28 8.06 -16.02 -6.28
CA PRO A 28 8.63 -16.28 -7.60
C PRO A 28 8.26 -15.26 -8.69
N ALA A 29 7.00 -14.82 -8.72
CA ALA A 29 6.56 -13.82 -9.69
C ALA A 29 7.27 -12.47 -9.51
N LEU A 30 7.57 -12.05 -8.28
CA LEU A 30 8.31 -10.81 -8.01
C LEU A 30 9.81 -10.97 -8.27
N ALA A 31 10.36 -12.16 -8.05
CA ALA A 31 11.77 -12.46 -8.33
C ALA A 31 12.11 -12.37 -9.83
N SER A 32 11.12 -12.53 -10.72
CA SER A 32 11.31 -12.46 -12.18
C SER A 32 11.28 -11.04 -12.75
N VAL A 33 10.90 -10.04 -11.96
CA VAL A 33 10.85 -8.63 -12.40
C VAL A 33 12.26 -8.10 -12.64
N ASP A 34 12.47 -7.34 -13.73
CA ASP A 34 13.74 -6.67 -14.00
C ASP A 34 14.11 -5.71 -12.84
N PRO A 35 15.22 -5.96 -12.12
CA PRO A 35 15.59 -5.16 -10.94
C PRO A 35 15.99 -3.73 -11.24
N ASP A 36 16.34 -3.41 -12.48
CA ASP A 36 16.92 -2.13 -12.87
C ASP A 36 15.87 -1.11 -13.33
N GLN A 37 14.59 -1.35 -12.97
CA GLN A 37 13.49 -0.43 -13.23
C GLN A 37 13.45 0.71 -12.21
N PHE A 38 13.05 1.90 -12.70
CA PHE A 38 12.69 3.03 -11.87
C PHE A 38 11.59 3.85 -12.55
N GLY A 39 10.53 4.14 -11.85
CA GLY A 39 9.46 5.05 -12.28
C GLY A 39 8.98 5.90 -11.11
N ILE A 40 8.62 7.14 -11.38
CA ILE A 40 8.01 8.05 -10.40
C ILE A 40 6.94 8.91 -11.09
N CYS A 41 5.84 9.16 -10.38
CA CYS A 41 4.78 10.04 -10.84
C CYS A 41 4.22 10.86 -9.69
N ILE A 42 4.01 12.15 -9.91
CA ILE A 42 3.32 13.10 -9.03
C ILE A 42 2.04 13.55 -9.73
N ASN A 43 0.90 13.42 -9.05
CA ASN A 43 -0.38 14.01 -9.45
C ASN A 43 -0.77 15.10 -8.47
N THR A 44 -1.09 16.30 -8.97
CA THR A 44 -1.48 17.45 -8.15
C THR A 44 -2.99 17.63 -8.10
N LEU A 45 -3.49 18.27 -7.04
CA LEU A 45 -4.92 18.63 -6.94
C LEU A 45 -5.35 19.69 -7.97
N GLN A 46 -4.41 20.30 -8.68
CA GLN A 46 -4.68 21.22 -9.79
C GLN A 46 -4.89 20.49 -11.12
N GLY A 47 -4.65 19.17 -11.15
CA GLY A 47 -4.80 18.32 -12.34
C GLY A 47 -3.53 18.17 -13.18
N ASP A 48 -2.38 18.61 -12.65
CA ASP A 48 -1.10 18.39 -13.33
C ASP A 48 -0.53 17.01 -12.99
N GLU A 49 0.05 16.34 -14.00
CA GLU A 49 0.80 15.09 -13.86
C GLU A 49 2.27 15.32 -14.25
N TYR A 50 3.18 14.86 -13.40
CA TYR A 50 4.63 14.88 -13.65
C TYR A 50 5.17 13.47 -13.48
N ALA A 51 5.71 12.89 -14.55
CA ALA A 51 6.20 11.52 -14.56
C ALA A 51 7.60 11.41 -15.16
N LEU A 52 8.38 10.45 -14.66
CA LEU A 52 9.73 10.17 -15.16
C LEU A 52 10.05 8.67 -15.04
N GLY A 53 10.91 8.19 -15.94
CA GLY A 53 11.32 6.79 -16.00
C GLY A 53 10.19 5.87 -16.47
N GLN A 54 10.14 4.64 -15.93
CA GLN A 54 9.14 3.63 -16.28
C GLN A 54 7.80 3.85 -15.55
N ALA A 55 7.32 5.10 -15.48
CA ALA A 55 6.12 5.47 -14.73
C ALA A 55 4.83 4.86 -15.30
N ASP A 56 4.81 4.38 -16.55
CA ASP A 56 3.70 3.70 -17.21
C ASP A 56 3.76 2.17 -17.05
N THR A 57 4.87 1.61 -16.57
CA THR A 57 5.01 0.16 -16.37
C THR A 57 4.21 -0.28 -15.15
N ARG A 58 3.32 -1.25 -15.33
CA ARG A 58 2.55 -1.85 -14.24
C ARG A 58 3.39 -2.81 -13.44
N PHE A 59 3.16 -2.81 -12.14
CA PHE A 59 3.75 -3.73 -11.16
C PHE A 59 2.70 -4.13 -10.13
N SER A 60 2.88 -5.28 -9.49
CA SER A 60 2.01 -5.71 -8.40
C SER A 60 2.16 -4.76 -7.21
N ILE A 61 1.05 -4.12 -6.79
CA ILE A 61 1.07 -3.12 -5.72
C ILE A 61 1.29 -3.72 -4.33
N GLN A 62 1.11 -5.02 -4.19
CA GLN A 62 1.36 -5.76 -2.96
C GLN A 62 0.69 -5.07 -1.74
N SER A 63 1.44 -4.85 -0.68
CA SER A 63 0.93 -4.26 0.57
C SER A 63 0.40 -2.83 0.45
N ILE A 64 0.55 -2.15 -0.68
CA ILE A 64 -0.10 -0.85 -0.90
C ILE A 64 -1.63 -1.04 -0.97
N SER A 65 -2.11 -2.19 -1.45
CA SER A 65 -3.53 -2.57 -1.48
C SER A 65 -4.22 -2.46 -0.12
N LYS A 66 -3.49 -2.61 0.99
CA LYS A 66 -4.03 -2.52 2.35
C LYS A 66 -4.65 -1.15 2.66
N VAL A 67 -4.20 -0.09 1.99
CA VAL A 67 -4.79 1.26 2.12
C VAL A 67 -6.19 1.27 1.51
N PHE A 68 -6.37 0.69 0.34
CA PHE A 68 -7.67 0.56 -0.33
C PHE A 68 -8.61 -0.37 0.45
N SER A 69 -8.09 -1.49 0.97
CA SER A 69 -8.86 -2.41 1.82
C SER A 69 -9.34 -1.71 3.10
N LEU A 70 -8.50 -0.89 3.74
CA LEU A 70 -8.89 -0.11 4.91
C LEU A 70 -9.96 0.92 4.58
N ALA A 71 -9.82 1.63 3.46
CA ALA A 71 -10.81 2.58 2.98
C ALA A 71 -12.17 1.91 2.78
N TYR A 72 -12.19 0.75 2.15
CA TYR A 72 -13.41 -0.03 1.93
C TYR A 72 -14.04 -0.50 3.25
N CYS A 73 -13.23 -1.13 4.13
CA CYS A 73 -13.71 -1.57 5.44
C CYS A 73 -14.27 -0.41 6.29
N MET A 74 -13.62 0.75 6.27
CA MET A 74 -14.11 1.94 6.99
C MET A 74 -15.37 2.53 6.37
N SER A 75 -15.58 2.41 5.07
CA SER A 75 -16.84 2.78 4.42
C SER A 75 -18.01 1.90 4.88
N ILE A 76 -17.77 0.60 5.04
CA ILE A 76 -18.80 -0.38 5.45
C ILE A 76 -19.09 -0.29 6.95
N LEU A 77 -18.06 -0.33 7.77
CA LEU A 77 -18.17 -0.51 9.23
C LEU A 77 -18.00 0.79 10.03
N GLY A 78 -17.52 1.86 9.40
CA GLY A 78 -17.12 3.06 10.12
C GLY A 78 -16.06 2.76 11.17
N ASP A 79 -16.24 3.29 12.38
CA ASP A 79 -15.32 3.07 13.51
C ASP A 79 -15.39 1.64 14.10
N ASN A 80 -16.39 0.83 13.72
CA ASN A 80 -16.47 -0.56 14.18
C ASN A 80 -15.35 -1.45 13.63
N VAL A 81 -14.65 -1.03 12.57
CA VAL A 81 -13.46 -1.73 12.09
C VAL A 81 -12.41 -1.90 13.21
N TRP A 82 -12.34 -0.94 14.12
CA TRP A 82 -11.40 -0.94 15.25
C TRP A 82 -11.78 -1.88 16.40
N LEU A 83 -12.92 -2.56 16.32
CA LEU A 83 -13.26 -3.66 17.23
C LEU A 83 -12.48 -4.92 16.90
N ARG A 84 -12.00 -5.07 15.67
CA ARG A 84 -11.30 -6.26 15.17
C ARG A 84 -9.79 -6.07 15.02
N MET A 85 -9.28 -4.84 15.03
CA MET A 85 -7.86 -4.52 14.91
C MET A 85 -7.53 -3.17 15.54
N GLY A 86 -6.27 -2.97 15.92
CA GLY A 86 -5.77 -1.74 16.52
C GLY A 86 -5.32 -0.68 15.51
N LYS A 87 -4.58 0.32 16.02
CA LYS A 87 -4.11 1.50 15.28
C LYS A 87 -2.63 1.79 15.53
N GLU A 88 -1.97 0.94 16.32
CA GLU A 88 -0.62 1.20 16.83
C GLU A 88 0.45 0.55 15.94
N PRO A 89 1.62 1.17 15.78
CA PRO A 89 2.77 0.53 15.14
C PRO A 89 3.10 -0.82 15.77
N SER A 90 3.56 -1.78 14.97
CA SER A 90 3.83 -3.11 15.52
C SER A 90 5.15 -3.18 16.30
N GLY A 91 6.16 -2.43 15.91
CA GLY A 91 7.50 -2.52 16.50
C GLY A 91 8.24 -3.85 16.23
N THR A 92 7.62 -4.74 15.47
CA THR A 92 8.13 -6.05 15.04
C THR A 92 7.86 -6.24 13.55
N ALA A 93 8.44 -7.28 12.95
CA ALA A 93 8.20 -7.61 11.55
C ALA A 93 6.70 -7.74 11.25
N PHE A 94 6.27 -7.31 10.07
CA PHE A 94 4.87 -7.22 9.61
C PHE A 94 4.10 -8.55 9.58
N ASN A 95 4.79 -9.67 9.75
CA ASN A 95 4.27 -11.04 9.73
C ASN A 95 4.57 -11.81 11.03
N SER A 96 4.79 -11.12 12.15
CA SER A 96 5.12 -11.73 13.44
C SER A 96 3.95 -12.49 14.05
N LEU A 97 4.07 -13.83 14.13
CA LEU A 97 3.12 -14.71 14.82
C LEU A 97 3.18 -14.52 16.35
N ILE A 98 4.38 -14.33 16.90
CA ILE A 98 4.57 -14.20 18.35
C ILE A 98 3.80 -13.00 18.89
N GLN A 99 3.87 -11.87 18.18
CA GLN A 99 3.12 -10.68 18.58
C GLN A 99 1.61 -10.91 18.53
N LEU A 100 1.12 -11.54 17.47
CA LEU A 100 -0.30 -11.81 17.29
C LEU A 100 -0.85 -12.76 18.39
N GLU A 101 -0.06 -13.75 18.81
CA GLU A 101 -0.43 -14.65 19.91
C GLU A 101 -0.47 -13.93 21.26
N LEU A 102 0.54 -13.11 21.56
CA LEU A 102 0.55 -12.30 22.78
C LEU A 102 -0.66 -11.34 22.87
N GLU A 103 -1.12 -10.86 21.73
CA GLU A 103 -2.29 -9.98 21.60
C GLU A 103 -3.59 -10.73 21.37
N LYS A 104 -3.58 -12.07 21.57
CA LYS A 104 -4.77 -12.93 21.51
C LYS A 104 -5.56 -12.78 20.22
N GLY A 105 -4.86 -12.75 19.09
CA GLY A 105 -5.48 -12.64 17.77
C GLY A 105 -6.03 -11.26 17.43
N TYR A 106 -5.63 -10.21 18.14
CA TYR A 106 -6.01 -8.82 17.84
C TYR A 106 -4.85 -8.11 17.15
N PRO A 107 -4.90 -7.90 15.81
CA PRO A 107 -3.81 -7.25 15.07
C PRO A 107 -3.57 -5.83 15.53
N ARG A 108 -2.32 -5.41 15.66
CA ARG A 108 -1.94 -4.05 16.08
C ARG A 108 -2.44 -2.95 15.17
N ASN A 109 -2.46 -3.21 13.87
CA ASN A 109 -2.94 -2.25 12.87
C ASN A 109 -3.33 -2.96 11.56
N PRO A 110 -4.03 -2.28 10.64
CA PRO A 110 -4.49 -2.86 9.38
C PRO A 110 -3.36 -3.15 8.37
N PHE A 111 -2.15 -2.61 8.56
CA PHE A 111 -1.08 -2.68 7.57
C PHE A 111 -0.04 -3.78 7.83
N ILE A 112 -0.11 -4.49 8.95
CA ILE A 112 0.53 -5.80 9.13
C ILE A 112 -0.33 -6.90 8.48
N ASN A 113 0.26 -8.05 8.17
CA ASN A 113 -0.45 -9.12 7.45
C ASN A 113 -1.69 -9.62 8.22
N ALA A 114 -1.60 -9.74 9.53
CA ALA A 114 -2.75 -10.15 10.37
C ALA A 114 -3.94 -9.18 10.22
N GLY A 115 -3.69 -7.86 10.22
CA GLY A 115 -4.74 -6.86 10.01
C GLY A 115 -5.31 -6.91 8.59
N ALA A 116 -4.46 -7.11 7.58
CA ALA A 116 -4.89 -7.23 6.20
C ALA A 116 -5.78 -8.47 5.95
N ILE A 117 -5.45 -9.60 6.57
CA ILE A 117 -6.25 -10.82 6.51
C ILE A 117 -7.62 -10.62 7.21
N VAL A 118 -7.66 -9.90 8.34
CA VAL A 118 -8.94 -9.51 8.98
C VAL A 118 -9.74 -8.57 8.07
N MET A 119 -9.12 -7.62 7.37
CA MET A 119 -9.83 -6.79 6.39
C MET A 119 -10.40 -7.60 5.23
N ALA A 120 -9.65 -8.58 4.72
CA ALA A 120 -10.16 -9.50 3.69
C ALA A 120 -11.41 -10.27 4.17
N ASP A 121 -11.39 -10.77 5.40
CA ASP A 121 -12.55 -11.43 6.03
C ASP A 121 -13.75 -10.48 6.18
N ILE A 122 -13.53 -9.22 6.57
CA ILE A 122 -14.59 -8.22 6.65
C ILE A 122 -15.21 -7.98 5.27
N LEU A 123 -14.41 -7.81 4.23
CA LEU A 123 -14.90 -7.56 2.88
C LEU A 123 -15.69 -8.76 2.33
N LEU A 124 -15.20 -9.98 2.52
CA LEU A 124 -15.93 -11.20 2.15
C LEU A 124 -17.27 -11.32 2.87
N SER A 125 -17.38 -10.90 4.13
CA SER A 125 -18.61 -10.95 4.90
C SER A 125 -19.67 -9.94 4.46
N HIS A 126 -19.28 -8.83 3.82
CA HIS A 126 -20.17 -7.70 3.57
C HIS A 126 -20.41 -7.40 2.09
N LEU A 127 -19.55 -7.87 1.18
CA LEU A 127 -19.71 -7.66 -0.25
C LEU A 127 -20.41 -8.85 -0.90
N SER A 128 -21.31 -8.57 -1.85
CA SER A 128 -22.02 -9.62 -2.59
C SER A 128 -21.13 -10.27 -3.66
N HIS A 129 -20.24 -9.46 -4.25
CA HIS A 129 -19.29 -9.86 -5.30
C HIS A 129 -17.91 -9.29 -4.96
N PRO A 130 -17.23 -9.82 -3.91
CA PRO A 130 -16.04 -9.17 -3.33
C PRO A 130 -14.90 -8.95 -4.31
N HIS A 131 -14.68 -9.88 -5.25
CA HIS A 131 -13.62 -9.74 -6.26
C HIS A 131 -13.94 -8.63 -7.27
N GLU A 132 -15.16 -8.62 -7.79
CA GLU A 132 -15.63 -7.63 -8.76
C GLU A 132 -15.78 -6.24 -8.14
N ASP A 133 -16.35 -6.17 -6.95
CA ASP A 133 -16.56 -4.91 -6.22
C ASP A 133 -15.22 -4.25 -5.85
N TYR A 134 -14.23 -5.04 -5.41
CA TYR A 134 -12.92 -4.51 -5.05
C TYR A 134 -12.17 -3.96 -6.26
N ILE A 135 -12.12 -4.71 -7.37
CA ILE A 135 -11.41 -4.22 -8.56
C ILE A 135 -12.14 -3.05 -9.23
N ALA A 136 -13.47 -2.99 -9.17
CA ALA A 136 -14.25 -1.88 -9.67
C ALA A 136 -13.95 -0.59 -8.87
N PHE A 137 -13.84 -0.69 -7.54
CA PHE A 137 -13.38 0.43 -6.71
C PHE A 137 -11.98 0.91 -7.11
N ILE A 138 -11.02 -0.01 -7.31
CA ILE A 138 -9.65 0.37 -7.74
C ILE A 138 -9.67 1.05 -9.10
N ARG A 139 -10.45 0.55 -10.05
CA ARG A 139 -10.60 1.15 -11.40
C ARG A 139 -11.16 2.57 -11.33
N GLU A 140 -12.21 2.78 -10.55
CA GLU A 140 -12.85 4.08 -10.44
C GLU A 140 -11.94 5.11 -9.77
N ILE A 141 -11.30 4.77 -8.64
CA ILE A 141 -10.40 5.68 -7.92
C ILE A 141 -9.14 6.03 -8.71
N SER A 142 -8.69 5.14 -9.61
CA SER A 142 -7.52 5.36 -10.48
C SER A 142 -7.88 5.93 -11.86
N HIS A 143 -9.16 6.10 -12.16
CA HIS A 143 -9.69 6.51 -13.45
C HIS A 143 -9.23 5.60 -14.62
N ASN A 144 -9.09 4.30 -14.38
CA ASN A 144 -8.65 3.35 -15.41
C ASN A 144 -9.31 1.97 -15.29
N ASP A 145 -10.23 1.68 -16.20
CA ASP A 145 -10.99 0.42 -16.24
C ASP A 145 -10.18 -0.81 -16.67
N THR A 146 -8.93 -0.62 -17.13
CA THR A 146 -8.07 -1.73 -17.58
C THR A 146 -7.23 -2.36 -16.47
N ILE A 147 -7.25 -1.79 -15.26
CA ILE A 147 -6.56 -2.36 -14.08
C ILE A 147 -7.20 -3.70 -13.73
N ASN A 148 -6.37 -4.69 -13.42
CA ASN A 148 -6.83 -6.02 -13.06
C ASN A 148 -5.88 -6.71 -12.07
N TYR A 149 -6.33 -7.84 -11.56
CA TYR A 149 -5.51 -8.79 -10.84
C TYR A 149 -4.52 -9.48 -11.77
N ASN A 150 -3.32 -9.78 -11.26
CA ASN A 150 -2.38 -10.66 -11.93
C ASN A 150 -2.48 -12.07 -11.34
N GLU A 151 -3.07 -13.00 -12.10
CA GLU A 151 -3.27 -14.37 -11.64
C GLU A 151 -1.96 -15.15 -11.41
N GLU A 152 -0.87 -14.79 -12.09
CA GLU A 152 0.44 -15.41 -11.86
C GLU A 152 0.96 -15.02 -10.47
N VAL A 153 0.81 -13.74 -10.09
CA VAL A 153 1.15 -13.26 -8.76
C VAL A 153 0.28 -13.94 -7.69
N VAL A 154 -1.05 -14.09 -7.93
CA VAL A 154 -1.94 -14.82 -6.99
C VAL A 154 -1.44 -16.24 -6.77
N ARG A 155 -1.22 -17.02 -7.83
CA ARG A 155 -0.71 -18.40 -7.72
C ARG A 155 0.66 -18.46 -7.03
N SER A 156 1.50 -17.47 -7.27
CA SER A 156 2.81 -17.36 -6.65
C SER A 156 2.72 -17.12 -5.14
N GLU A 157 1.86 -16.19 -4.71
CA GLU A 157 1.57 -15.92 -3.30
C GLU A 157 0.95 -17.14 -2.59
N GLU A 158 -0.01 -17.80 -3.21
CA GLU A 158 -0.64 -19.02 -2.67
C GLU A 158 0.39 -20.14 -2.46
N SER A 159 1.31 -20.33 -3.40
CA SER A 159 2.35 -21.36 -3.32
C SER A 159 3.33 -21.17 -2.17
N GLN A 160 3.50 -19.93 -1.69
CA GLN A 160 4.41 -19.55 -0.61
C GLN A 160 3.69 -19.07 0.66
N GLY A 161 2.36 -19.12 0.67
CA GLY A 161 1.49 -18.52 1.68
C GLY A 161 1.49 -19.17 3.08
N TYR A 162 2.44 -20.05 3.39
CA TYR A 162 2.45 -20.83 4.66
C TYR A 162 2.39 -19.96 5.91
N LEU A 163 3.12 -18.86 5.96
CA LEU A 163 3.11 -17.96 7.11
C LEU A 163 1.78 -17.21 7.23
N ASN A 164 1.20 -16.77 6.11
CA ASN A 164 -0.13 -16.16 6.09
C ASN A 164 -1.21 -17.16 6.51
N ALA A 165 -1.07 -18.44 6.12
CA ALA A 165 -1.95 -19.51 6.58
C ALA A 165 -1.84 -19.73 8.09
N ALA A 166 -0.64 -19.69 8.65
CA ALA A 166 -0.44 -19.78 10.11
C ALA A 166 -1.09 -18.60 10.84
N ILE A 167 -0.92 -17.37 10.32
CA ILE A 167 -1.58 -16.16 10.85
C ILE A 167 -3.10 -16.30 10.79
N ALA A 168 -3.67 -16.71 9.66
CA ALA A 168 -5.11 -16.87 9.49
C ALA A 168 -5.70 -17.93 10.45
N ASN A 169 -5.00 -19.06 10.64
CA ASN A 169 -5.39 -20.07 11.62
C ASN A 169 -5.36 -19.54 13.07
N LEU A 170 -4.34 -18.75 13.42
CA LEU A 170 -4.26 -18.14 14.75
C LEU A 170 -5.38 -17.10 14.97
N LEU A 171 -5.68 -16.28 13.96
CA LEU A 171 -6.82 -15.36 13.99
C LEU A 171 -8.15 -16.11 14.15
N LYS A 172 -8.34 -17.22 13.41
CA LYS A 172 -9.54 -18.08 13.51
C LYS A 172 -9.66 -18.72 14.88
N TYR A 173 -8.56 -19.22 15.46
CA TYR A 173 -8.51 -19.76 16.82
C TYR A 173 -8.98 -18.74 17.86
N HIS A 174 -8.64 -17.47 17.68
CA HIS A 174 -9.07 -16.38 18.56
C HIS A 174 -10.40 -15.73 18.15
N HIS A 175 -11.17 -16.36 17.26
CA HIS A 175 -12.49 -15.88 16.76
C HIS A 175 -12.45 -14.51 16.08
N ASN A 176 -11.33 -14.14 15.45
CA ASN A 176 -11.19 -12.91 14.68
C ASN A 176 -11.20 -13.14 13.15
N ILE A 177 -11.70 -14.27 12.68
CA ILE A 177 -12.02 -14.63 11.29
C ILE A 177 -13.34 -15.39 11.29
N ASP A 178 -14.30 -14.94 10.48
CA ASP A 178 -15.64 -15.54 10.37
C ASP A 178 -15.74 -16.53 9.19
N ASN A 179 -15.18 -16.17 8.03
CA ASN A 179 -15.25 -16.95 6.81
C ASN A 179 -14.29 -18.15 6.78
N ASP A 180 -14.33 -18.95 5.72
CA ASP A 180 -13.36 -20.00 5.47
C ASP A 180 -11.96 -19.41 5.24
N ILE A 181 -10.94 -20.05 5.82
CA ILE A 181 -9.57 -19.55 5.78
C ILE A 181 -9.02 -19.54 4.34
N ALA A 182 -9.38 -20.53 3.53
CA ALA A 182 -8.90 -20.60 2.15
C ALA A 182 -9.48 -19.45 1.32
N ASP A 183 -10.76 -19.13 1.48
CA ASP A 183 -11.42 -18.02 0.80
C ASP A 183 -10.83 -16.67 1.24
N VAL A 184 -10.59 -16.48 2.54
CA VAL A 184 -9.99 -15.26 3.09
C VAL A 184 -8.58 -15.05 2.54
N LEU A 185 -7.76 -16.09 2.52
CA LEU A 185 -6.38 -16.01 2.00
C LEU A 185 -6.36 -15.80 0.49
N HIS A 186 -7.22 -16.48 -0.26
CA HIS A 186 -7.34 -16.27 -1.70
C HIS A 186 -7.68 -14.81 -2.03
N PHE A 187 -8.69 -14.25 -1.35
CA PHE A 187 -9.08 -12.85 -1.55
C PHE A 187 -7.97 -11.88 -1.12
N TYR A 188 -7.27 -12.15 -0.01
CA TYR A 188 -6.12 -11.37 0.41
C TYR A 188 -5.02 -11.37 -0.66
N PHE A 189 -4.68 -12.53 -1.24
CA PHE A 189 -3.67 -12.62 -2.30
C PHE A 189 -4.14 -11.93 -3.59
N LEU A 190 -5.43 -12.00 -3.93
CA LEU A 190 -6.01 -11.21 -5.02
C LEU A 190 -5.77 -9.71 -4.80
N THR A 191 -6.07 -9.17 -3.63
CA THR A 191 -5.84 -7.74 -3.37
C THR A 191 -4.37 -7.34 -3.51
N CYS A 192 -3.44 -8.21 -3.09
CA CYS A 192 -2.00 -7.99 -3.27
C CYS A 192 -1.56 -8.02 -4.74
N SER A 193 -2.24 -8.80 -5.58
CA SER A 193 -1.89 -9.03 -6.97
C SER A 193 -2.37 -7.96 -7.96
N VAL A 194 -3.10 -6.96 -7.51
CA VAL A 194 -3.52 -5.84 -8.38
C VAL A 194 -2.28 -5.19 -9.00
N GLU A 195 -2.32 -4.99 -10.33
CA GLU A 195 -1.24 -4.31 -11.05
C GLU A 195 -1.62 -2.88 -11.38
N MET A 196 -0.74 -1.96 -10.98
CA MET A 196 -0.86 -0.53 -11.28
C MET A 196 0.50 0.04 -11.65
N SER A 197 0.51 1.05 -12.52
CA SER A 197 1.69 1.88 -12.81
C SER A 197 1.83 3.00 -11.76
N CYS A 198 2.97 3.70 -11.76
CA CYS A 198 3.14 4.87 -10.89
C CYS A 198 2.08 5.95 -11.18
N LYS A 199 1.69 6.14 -12.44
CA LYS A 199 0.66 7.12 -12.81
C LYS A 199 -0.71 6.73 -12.25
N GLU A 200 -1.13 5.49 -12.45
CA GLU A 200 -2.40 4.96 -11.94
C GLU A 200 -2.45 4.98 -10.42
N LEU A 201 -1.36 4.60 -9.77
CA LEU A 201 -1.26 4.54 -8.32
C LEU A 201 -1.24 5.95 -7.68
N SER A 202 -0.48 6.90 -8.26
CA SER A 202 -0.51 8.28 -7.79
C SER A 202 -1.88 8.92 -8.01
N GLN A 203 -2.55 8.66 -9.16
CA GLN A 203 -3.92 9.12 -9.40
C GLN A 203 -4.89 8.59 -8.32
N ALA A 204 -4.84 7.30 -7.99
CA ALA A 204 -5.68 6.71 -6.94
C ALA A 204 -5.40 7.33 -5.55
N PHE A 205 -4.13 7.58 -5.22
CA PHE A 205 -3.74 8.18 -3.94
C PHE A 205 -4.09 9.66 -3.82
N LEU A 206 -4.38 10.34 -4.93
CA LEU A 206 -4.80 11.75 -4.91
C LEU A 206 -6.11 11.95 -4.12
N ALA A 207 -6.98 10.95 -4.09
CA ALA A 207 -8.21 10.96 -3.29
C ALA A 207 -7.91 11.08 -1.77
N PHE A 208 -6.83 10.48 -1.29
CA PHE A 208 -6.40 10.58 0.11
C PHE A 208 -5.68 11.92 0.42
N ALA A 209 -5.09 12.57 -0.58
CA ALA A 209 -4.56 13.93 -0.45
C ALA A 209 -5.67 14.97 -0.38
N ASN A 210 -6.81 14.71 -1.05
CA ASN A 210 -7.92 15.64 -1.20
C ASN A 210 -8.98 15.48 -0.10
N HIS A 211 -8.61 15.70 1.16
CA HIS A 211 -9.54 15.58 2.29
C HIS A 211 -10.65 16.65 2.36
N ARG A 212 -10.70 17.59 1.39
CA ARG A 212 -11.73 18.65 1.32
C ARG A 212 -12.88 18.31 0.38
N GLN A 213 -12.72 17.31 -0.49
CA GLN A 213 -13.77 16.81 -1.37
C GLN A 213 -14.35 15.50 -0.81
N SER A 214 -15.53 15.11 -1.31
CA SER A 214 -16.10 13.81 -0.98
C SER A 214 -15.22 12.68 -1.55
N PHE A 215 -14.85 11.76 -0.71
CA PHE A 215 -14.29 10.48 -1.14
C PHE A 215 -15.48 9.56 -1.42
N ASP A 216 -15.79 9.36 -2.70
CA ASP A 216 -16.91 8.52 -3.13
C ASP A 216 -16.55 7.85 -4.47
N PHE A 217 -16.23 6.55 -4.42
CA PHE A 217 -15.80 5.76 -5.56
C PHE A 217 -16.43 4.37 -5.45
N HIS A 218 -17.20 3.95 -6.44
CA HIS A 218 -17.86 2.65 -6.51
C HIS A 218 -18.55 2.25 -5.19
N GLY A 219 -19.30 3.18 -4.59
CA GLY A 219 -19.99 2.96 -3.32
C GLY A 219 -19.10 2.98 -2.07
N VAL A 220 -17.80 3.18 -2.20
CA VAL A 220 -16.88 3.41 -1.06
C VAL A 220 -16.90 4.90 -0.74
N SER A 221 -17.64 5.26 0.30
CA SER A 221 -17.78 6.64 0.75
C SER A 221 -17.12 6.87 2.10
N LEU A 222 -16.24 7.89 2.20
CA LEU A 222 -15.56 8.26 3.43
C LEU A 222 -15.74 9.74 3.76
N THR A 223 -15.93 10.02 5.03
CA THR A 223 -15.86 11.38 5.55
C THR A 223 -14.41 11.89 5.58
N SER A 224 -14.23 13.20 5.56
CA SER A 224 -12.89 13.83 5.72
C SER A 224 -12.18 13.36 7.00
N SER A 225 -12.93 13.07 8.07
CA SER A 225 -12.37 12.54 9.32
C SER A 225 -11.84 11.11 9.16
N GLN A 226 -12.51 10.26 8.37
CA GLN A 226 -12.02 8.90 8.07
C GLN A 226 -10.78 8.94 7.18
N VAL A 227 -10.77 9.77 6.13
CA VAL A 227 -9.58 9.97 5.28
C VAL A 227 -8.38 10.44 6.12
N LYS A 228 -8.59 11.44 7.00
CA LYS A 228 -7.54 11.88 7.95
C LYS A 228 -7.00 10.74 8.80
N ARG A 229 -7.86 9.82 9.28
CA ARG A 229 -7.45 8.68 10.10
C ARG A 229 -6.66 7.65 9.28
N ILE A 230 -7.06 7.38 8.03
CA ILE A 230 -6.29 6.52 7.13
C ILE A 230 -4.89 7.12 6.90
N ASN A 231 -4.81 8.42 6.64
CA ASN A 231 -3.53 9.13 6.47
C ASN A 231 -2.65 9.04 7.73
N ALA A 232 -3.24 9.13 8.92
CA ALA A 232 -2.53 8.96 10.18
C ALA A 232 -1.98 7.52 10.34
N ILE A 233 -2.75 6.50 9.96
CA ILE A 233 -2.27 5.10 9.96
C ILE A 233 -1.18 4.90 8.91
N MET A 234 -1.26 5.53 7.74
CA MET A 234 -0.17 5.50 6.75
C MET A 234 1.11 6.10 7.32
N GLN A 235 1.02 7.23 8.04
CA GLN A 235 2.18 7.88 8.65
C GLN A 235 2.86 7.00 9.70
N THR A 236 2.09 6.32 10.54
CA THR A 236 2.63 5.57 11.69
C THR A 236 2.94 4.11 11.41
N CYS A 237 2.28 3.49 10.42
CA CYS A 237 2.33 2.05 10.17
C CYS A 237 2.64 1.68 8.71
N GLY A 238 2.84 2.65 7.80
CA GLY A 238 2.90 2.39 6.37
C GLY A 238 4.20 1.75 5.87
N PHE A 239 5.28 1.78 6.65
CA PHE A 239 6.62 1.35 6.23
C PHE A 239 7.19 0.23 7.11
N TYR A 240 6.33 -0.67 7.56
CA TYR A 240 6.72 -1.78 8.43
C TYR A 240 7.42 -1.27 9.70
N ASP A 241 8.63 -1.77 9.99
CA ASP A 241 9.45 -1.32 11.11
C ASP A 241 10.36 -0.12 10.78
N GLU A 242 10.22 0.50 9.59
CA GLU A 242 10.88 1.75 9.17
C GLU A 242 9.95 2.99 9.18
N ALA A 243 8.73 2.89 9.71
CA ALA A 243 7.79 4.02 9.67
C ALA A 243 8.32 5.27 10.40
N GLY A 244 9.09 5.09 11.46
CA GLY A 244 9.77 6.18 12.17
C GLY A 244 10.86 6.84 11.32
N GLU A 245 11.71 6.05 10.66
CA GLU A 245 12.76 6.55 9.78
C GLU A 245 12.19 7.24 8.55
N PHE A 246 11.14 6.67 7.93
CA PHE A 246 10.44 7.33 6.83
C PHE A 246 9.81 8.66 7.24
N SER A 247 9.21 8.72 8.43
CA SER A 247 8.69 9.98 8.98
C SER A 247 9.79 11.02 9.19
N TYR A 248 10.97 10.60 9.66
CA TYR A 248 12.10 11.49 9.91
C TYR A 248 12.74 12.00 8.62
N LEU A 249 12.91 11.14 7.61
CA LEU A 249 13.61 11.49 6.37
C LEU A 249 12.68 12.14 5.33
N VAL A 250 11.43 11.66 5.22
CA VAL A 250 10.49 12.04 4.17
C VAL A 250 9.34 12.89 4.72
N GLY A 251 8.73 12.48 5.82
CA GLY A 251 7.65 13.22 6.44
C GLY A 251 6.37 13.34 5.61
N LEU A 252 5.97 12.27 4.94
CA LEU A 252 4.71 12.14 4.22
C LEU A 252 3.95 10.90 4.69
N PRO A 253 2.61 10.94 4.84
CA PRO A 253 1.81 9.73 4.95
C PRO A 253 1.96 8.87 3.71
N GLY A 254 2.29 7.59 3.87
CA GLY A 254 2.48 6.71 2.72
C GLY A 254 2.45 5.24 3.06
N LYS A 255 2.49 4.41 2.02
CA LYS A 255 2.52 2.94 2.13
C LYS A 255 3.47 2.33 1.12
N SER A 256 4.30 1.41 1.60
CA SER A 256 5.21 0.62 0.77
C SER A 256 4.65 -0.78 0.48
N GLY A 257 5.15 -1.40 -0.58
CA GLY A 257 4.87 -2.79 -0.95
C GLY A 257 6.12 -3.51 -1.43
N VAL A 258 6.22 -4.81 -1.14
CA VAL A 258 7.39 -5.63 -1.51
C VAL A 258 7.54 -5.85 -3.02
N GLY A 259 6.61 -5.39 -3.84
CA GLY A 259 6.78 -5.24 -5.29
C GLY A 259 7.73 -4.11 -5.69
N GLY A 260 8.24 -3.34 -4.73
CA GLY A 260 9.13 -2.19 -4.95
C GLY A 260 8.41 -0.85 -5.11
N GLY A 261 7.09 -0.84 -4.96
CA GLY A 261 6.28 0.39 -5.00
C GLY A 261 6.20 1.10 -3.65
N ILE A 262 6.10 2.42 -3.69
CA ILE A 262 5.73 3.28 -2.56
C ILE A 262 4.72 4.30 -3.09
N ALA A 263 3.61 4.48 -2.39
CA ALA A 263 2.69 5.58 -2.63
C ALA A 263 2.57 6.46 -1.39
N ALA A 264 2.66 7.77 -1.56
CA ALA A 264 2.59 8.75 -0.47
C ALA A 264 1.78 9.98 -0.89
N ILE A 265 1.38 10.78 0.08
CA ILE A 265 0.60 12.00 -0.15
C ILE A 265 1.18 13.18 0.61
N TYR A 266 1.10 14.35 0.00
CA TYR A 266 1.17 15.61 0.73
C TYR A 266 -0.25 16.20 0.82
N PRO A 267 -0.84 16.26 2.03
CA PRO A 267 -2.24 16.66 2.19
C PRO A 267 -2.54 18.03 1.58
N SER A 268 -3.65 18.14 0.85
CA SER A 268 -4.11 19.34 0.13
C SER A 268 -3.21 19.82 -1.02
N ARG A 269 -2.28 18.99 -1.49
CA ARG A 269 -1.35 19.37 -2.57
C ARG A 269 -1.23 18.31 -3.66
N TYR A 270 -0.65 17.15 -3.35
CA TYR A 270 -0.35 16.11 -4.33
C TYR A 270 -0.33 14.71 -3.71
N SER A 271 -0.32 13.74 -4.59
CA SER A 271 0.10 12.36 -4.34
C SER A 271 1.34 12.05 -5.16
N VAL A 272 2.15 11.12 -4.70
CA VAL A 272 3.34 10.62 -5.40
C VAL A 272 3.37 9.10 -5.32
N ALA A 273 3.69 8.46 -6.44
CA ALA A 273 4.02 7.03 -6.47
C ALA A 273 5.40 6.84 -7.10
N VAL A 274 6.21 5.98 -6.50
CA VAL A 274 7.53 5.60 -7.00
C VAL A 274 7.65 4.09 -7.02
N TRP A 275 8.33 3.56 -8.02
CA TRP A 275 8.57 2.12 -8.16
C TRP A 275 10.02 1.85 -8.55
N SER A 276 10.68 1.00 -7.78
CA SER A 276 11.96 0.38 -8.11
C SER A 276 12.06 -0.95 -7.34
N PRO A 277 12.31 -2.09 -8.01
CA PRO A 277 12.14 -3.42 -7.42
C PRO A 277 13.14 -3.80 -6.32
N ARG A 278 14.32 -3.18 -6.28
CA ARG A 278 15.34 -3.51 -5.27
C ARG A 278 14.95 -2.97 -3.90
N LEU A 279 14.84 -3.88 -2.94
CA LEU A 279 14.42 -3.61 -1.57
C LEU A 279 15.62 -3.63 -0.62
N ASN A 280 15.51 -2.85 0.45
CA ASN A 280 16.41 -2.97 1.61
C ASN A 280 16.05 -4.19 2.48
N GLU A 281 16.77 -4.42 3.56
CA GLU A 281 16.57 -5.56 4.47
C GLU A 281 15.19 -5.57 5.15
N LYS A 282 14.49 -4.44 5.19
CA LYS A 282 13.17 -4.27 5.79
C LYS A 282 12.01 -4.34 4.78
N GLY A 283 12.32 -4.57 3.50
CA GLY A 283 11.33 -4.77 2.44
C GLY A 283 10.84 -3.49 1.76
N ASN A 284 11.53 -2.36 1.94
CA ASN A 284 11.20 -1.10 1.29
C ASN A 284 12.15 -0.81 0.12
N SER A 285 11.62 -0.20 -0.96
CA SER A 285 12.39 0.16 -2.15
C SER A 285 13.52 1.12 -1.82
N VAL A 286 14.77 0.74 -2.10
CA VAL A 286 15.95 1.58 -1.81
C VAL A 286 15.93 2.89 -2.58
N MET A 287 15.76 2.81 -3.91
CA MET A 287 15.69 4.03 -4.74
C MET A 287 14.42 4.81 -4.46
N GLY A 288 13.30 4.13 -4.17
CA GLY A 288 12.03 4.76 -3.84
C GLY A 288 12.10 5.58 -2.55
N MET A 289 12.67 5.04 -1.48
CA MET A 289 12.89 5.75 -0.22
C MET A 289 13.75 7.00 -0.44
N LYS A 290 14.88 6.85 -1.17
CA LYS A 290 15.79 7.97 -1.44
C LYS A 290 15.16 9.03 -2.35
N ALA A 291 14.38 8.63 -3.35
CA ALA A 291 13.68 9.57 -4.23
C ALA A 291 12.67 10.44 -3.46
N LEU A 292 11.93 9.85 -2.52
CA LEU A 292 10.97 10.60 -1.70
C LEU A 292 11.66 11.51 -0.68
N GLU A 293 12.78 11.09 -0.09
CA GLU A 293 13.61 11.96 0.77
C GLU A 293 14.08 13.19 0.00
N LEU A 294 14.62 13.00 -1.21
CA LEU A 294 15.07 14.12 -2.05
C LEU A 294 13.91 15.02 -2.48
N LEU A 295 12.75 14.42 -2.81
CA LEU A 295 11.56 15.19 -3.19
C LEU A 295 11.15 16.16 -2.07
N THR A 296 11.01 15.67 -0.85
CA THR A 296 10.60 16.54 0.27
C THR A 296 11.69 17.51 0.71
N THR A 297 12.97 17.16 0.52
CA THR A 297 14.10 18.06 0.79
C THR A 297 14.16 19.20 -0.23
N GLU A 298 14.04 18.93 -1.54
CA GLU A 298 14.11 19.97 -2.58
C GLU A 298 12.85 20.84 -2.62
N THR A 299 11.71 20.29 -2.28
CA THR A 299 10.44 21.03 -2.27
C THR A 299 10.16 21.75 -0.96
N GLU A 300 10.82 21.37 0.13
CA GLU A 300 10.48 21.76 1.51
C GLU A 300 9.00 21.41 1.85
N GLU A 301 8.42 20.39 1.18
CA GLU A 301 7.03 19.97 1.34
C GLU A 301 6.95 18.69 2.18
N SER A 302 6.81 18.82 3.48
CA SER A 302 6.60 17.78 4.47
C SER A 302 5.41 18.14 5.35
N ILE A 303 4.82 17.15 6.07
CA ILE A 303 3.77 17.43 7.06
C ILE A 303 4.31 17.98 8.38
N PHE A 304 5.62 18.06 8.52
CA PHE A 304 6.34 18.57 9.71
C PHE A 304 6.93 19.95 9.48
#